data_cbbb559aa1487f72bfcf76ace3f1c1c1
#
_entry.id   cbbb559aa1487f72bfcf76ace3f1c1c1
#
_cell.length_a   1.000
_cell.length_b   1.000
_cell.length_c   1.000
_cell.angle_alpha   90.00
_cell.angle_beta   90.00
_cell.angle_gamma   90.00
#
_symmetry.space_group_name_H-M   'P 1'
#
loop_
_entity.id
_entity.type
_entity.pdbx_description
1 polymer ?
#
loop_
_entity_poly.entity_id
_entity_poly.type
_entity_poly.pdbx_seq_one_letter_code
_entity_poly.pdbx_strand_id
1 'polypeptide(L)' 'MEERLEKLELLFMQQEQTIEILSRQLYLQQQDIRRALLEIERLNDKLKALEPSAVASRAEETPPPHY' A
#
# COMPACT_ATOMS: atom_id res chain seq x y z
N MET A 1 -41.63 21.05 11.70
CA MET A 1 -41.38 20.14 10.59
C MET A 1 -40.28 20.63 9.67
N GLU A 2 -40.32 21.88 9.32
CA GLU A 2 -39.28 22.43 8.46
C GLU A 2 -37.92 22.40 9.11
N GLU A 3 -37.86 22.60 10.43
CA GLU A 3 -36.62 22.54 11.15
C GLU A 3 -35.97 21.16 11.08
N ARG A 4 -36.79 20.14 11.08
CA ARG A 4 -36.34 18.77 11.00
C ARG A 4 -35.71 18.49 9.62
N LEU A 5 -36.40 18.98 8.60
CA LEU A 5 -35.93 18.82 7.24
C LEU A 5 -34.61 19.55 7.04
N GLU A 6 -34.52 20.76 7.59
CA GLU A 6 -33.28 21.53 7.49
C GLU A 6 -32.13 20.81 8.17
N LYS A 7 -32.41 20.25 9.35
CA LYS A 7 -31.38 19.48 10.06
C LYS A 7 -30.93 18.27 9.26
N LEU A 8 -31.91 17.57 8.68
CA LEU A 8 -31.58 16.40 7.87
C LEU A 8 -30.76 16.78 6.65
N GLU A 9 -31.09 17.90 6.03
CA GLU A 9 -30.34 18.38 4.89
C GLU A 9 -28.91 18.71 5.27
N LEU A 10 -28.73 19.39 6.41
CA LEU A 10 -27.40 19.70 6.89
C LEU A 10 -26.59 18.46 7.19
N LEU A 11 -27.23 17.48 7.83
CA LEU A 11 -26.56 16.23 8.13
C LEU A 11 -26.17 15.50 6.86
N PHE A 12 -27.07 15.51 5.89
CA PHE A 12 -26.79 14.88 4.61
C PHE A 12 -25.58 15.53 3.93
N MET A 13 -25.55 16.84 3.92
CA MET A 13 -24.43 17.58 3.34
C MET A 13 -23.12 17.30 4.05
N GLN A 14 -23.18 17.23 5.38
CA GLN A 14 -22.01 16.91 6.17
C GLN A 14 -21.51 15.51 5.86
N GLN A 15 -22.42 14.57 5.74
CA GLN A 15 -22.06 13.20 5.39
C GLN A 15 -21.44 13.12 4.01
N GLU A 16 -21.99 13.85 3.07
CA GLU A 16 -21.42 13.89 1.72
C GLU A 16 -20.01 14.43 1.74
N GLN A 17 -19.78 15.48 2.49
CA GLN A 17 -18.44 16.05 2.63
C GLN A 17 -17.49 15.05 3.27
N THR A 18 -17.96 14.36 4.29
CA THR A 18 -17.13 13.37 4.97
C THR A 18 -16.78 12.24 4.02
N ILE A 19 -17.73 11.79 3.24
CA ILE A 19 -17.49 10.74 2.25
C ILE A 19 -16.47 11.20 1.22
N GLU A 20 -16.59 12.43 0.78
CA GLU A 20 -15.63 12.99 -0.17
C GLU A 20 -14.23 13.03 0.40
N ILE A 21 -14.11 13.50 1.63
CA ILE A 21 -12.80 13.57 2.29
C ILE A 21 -12.21 12.17 2.46
N LEU A 22 -13.03 11.23 2.90
CA LEU A 22 -12.57 9.86 3.10
C LEU A 22 -12.18 9.21 1.77
N SER A 23 -12.96 9.45 0.73
CA SER A 23 -12.64 8.91 -0.59
C SER A 23 -11.30 9.44 -1.09
N ARG A 24 -11.05 10.73 -0.86
CA ARG A 24 -9.80 11.35 -1.26
C ARG A 24 -8.63 10.75 -0.47
N GLN A 25 -8.83 10.58 0.83
CA GLN A 25 -7.80 9.99 1.67
C GLN A 25 -7.50 8.56 1.25
N LEU A 26 -8.52 7.79 0.93
CA LEU A 26 -8.34 6.43 0.45
C LEU A 26 -7.55 6.40 -0.84
N TYR A 27 -7.87 7.30 -1.74
CA TYR A 27 -7.17 7.39 -3.01
C TYR A 27 -5.68 7.69 -2.78
N LEU A 28 -5.40 8.66 -1.91
CA LEU A 28 -4.01 9.02 -1.60
C LEU A 28 -3.29 7.87 -0.90
N GLN A 29 -3.98 7.17 0.00
CA GLN A 29 -3.41 6.01 0.65
C GLN A 29 -3.08 4.91 -0.34
N GLN A 30 -3.96 4.68 -1.30
CA GLN A 30 -3.71 3.68 -2.33
C GLN A 30 -2.48 4.04 -3.14
N GLN A 31 -2.31 5.31 -3.44
CA GLN A 31 -1.13 5.75 -4.15
C GLN A 31 0.14 5.55 -3.33
N ASP A 32 0.06 5.85 -2.04
CA ASP A 32 1.20 5.64 -1.15
C ASP A 32 1.55 4.16 -1.06
N ILE A 33 0.55 3.31 -0.97
CA ILE A 33 0.77 1.87 -0.91
C ILE A 33 1.43 1.39 -2.20
N ARG A 34 0.96 1.86 -3.34
CA ARG A 34 1.58 1.50 -4.62
C ARG A 34 3.03 1.91 -4.68
N ARG A 35 3.34 3.12 -4.21
CA ARG A 35 4.71 3.59 -4.16
C ARG A 35 5.55 2.71 -3.26
N ALA A 36 5.01 2.38 -2.09
CA ALA A 36 5.71 1.51 -1.16
C ALA A 36 5.97 0.15 -1.77
N LEU A 37 4.99 -0.41 -2.46
CA LEU A 37 5.16 -1.71 -3.10
C LEU A 37 6.22 -1.67 -4.19
N LEU A 38 6.22 -0.60 -4.98
CA LEU A 38 7.25 -0.43 -6.01
C LEU A 38 8.63 -0.31 -5.39
N GLU A 39 8.72 0.40 -4.28
CA GLU A 39 9.99 0.55 -3.59
C GLU A 39 10.45 -0.78 -3.01
N ILE A 40 9.53 -1.56 -2.48
CA ILE A 40 9.85 -2.89 -1.99
C ILE A 40 10.36 -3.77 -3.12
N GLU A 41 9.71 -3.72 -4.27
CA GLU A 41 10.17 -4.47 -5.44
C GLU A 41 11.57 -4.05 -5.84
N ARG A 42 11.82 -2.75 -5.86
CA ARG A 42 13.13 -2.22 -6.22
C ARG A 42 14.18 -2.69 -5.24
N LEU A 43 13.86 -2.68 -3.96
CA LEU A 43 14.79 -3.14 -2.94
C LEU A 43 15.02 -4.64 -3.04
N ASN A 44 13.98 -5.41 -3.32
CA ASN A 44 14.13 -6.84 -3.52
C ASN A 44 15.02 -7.14 -4.71
N ASP A 45 14.84 -6.39 -5.80
CA ASP A 45 15.69 -6.58 -6.97
C ASP A 45 17.14 -6.25 -6.65
N LYS A 46 17.37 -5.20 -5.88
CA LYS A 46 18.71 -4.84 -5.47
C LYS A 46 19.33 -5.91 -4.59
N LEU A 47 18.55 -6.45 -3.67
CA LEU A 47 19.02 -7.52 -2.82
C LEU A 47 19.39 -8.75 -3.65
N LYS A 48 18.56 -9.08 -4.60
CA LYS A 48 18.84 -10.21 -5.49
C LYS A 48 20.09 -9.96 -6.30
N ALA A 49 20.30 -8.73 -6.73
CA ALA A 49 21.50 -8.40 -7.49
C ALA A 49 22.75 -8.48 -6.65
N LEU A 50 22.62 -8.20 -5.36
CA LEU A 50 23.76 -8.29 -4.44
C LEU A 50 23.99 -9.72 -3.94
N GLU A 51 22.92 -10.49 -3.87
CA GLU A 51 22.99 -11.84 -3.34
C GLU A 51 23.49 -12.92 -4.28
N PRO A 52 23.43 -12.79 -5.59
CA PRO A 52 23.80 -13.90 -6.46
C PRO A 52 25.15 -14.54 -6.12
N SER A 53 26.14 -13.77 -5.83
CA SER A 53 27.43 -14.35 -5.48
C SER A 53 27.38 -15.05 -4.15
N ALA A 54 26.70 -14.47 -3.18
CA ALA A 54 26.58 -15.09 -1.87
C ALA A 54 25.72 -16.37 -1.96
N VAL A 55 24.65 -16.31 -2.70
CA VAL A 55 23.78 -17.47 -2.87
C VAL A 55 24.49 -18.56 -3.66
N ALA A 56 25.20 -18.18 -4.70
CA ALA A 56 25.97 -19.13 -5.48
C ALA A 56 27.04 -19.79 -4.64
N SER A 57 27.72 -19.01 -3.82
CA SER A 57 28.74 -19.56 -2.92
C SER A 57 28.15 -20.54 -1.96
N ARG A 58 26.99 -20.24 -1.40
CA ARG A 58 26.33 -21.15 -0.50
C ARG A 58 25.91 -22.44 -1.19
N ALA A 59 25.40 -22.31 -2.37
CA ALA A 59 24.97 -23.46 -3.14
C ALA A 59 26.16 -24.34 -3.47
N GLU A 60 27.29 -23.74 -3.72
CA GLU A 60 28.51 -24.48 -3.98
C GLU A 60 29.04 -25.15 -2.73
N GLU A 61 28.94 -24.45 -1.61
CA GLU A 61 29.43 -24.98 -0.34
C GLU A 61 28.54 -26.08 0.20
N THR A 62 27.28 -25.92 0.07
CA THR A 62 26.38 -26.94 0.52
C THR A 62 25.98 -27.74 -0.65
N PRO A 63 26.46 -28.89 -0.65
CA PRO A 63 26.05 -29.77 -1.69
C PRO A 63 24.63 -29.94 -1.45
N PRO A 64 24.08 -30.00 -2.32
CA PRO A 64 22.83 -30.08 -2.34
C PRO A 64 22.10 -30.80 -1.57
N PRO A 65 21.85 -30.79 -1.01
CA PRO A 65 21.01 -31.42 -0.42
C PRO A 65 19.98 -30.56 -0.61
N HIS A 66 20.26 -30.22 -0.81
CA HIS A 66 19.61 -29.41 -0.89
C HIS A 66 18.80 -29.51 -1.34
N TYR A 67 18.91 -30.03 -1.12
CA TYR A 67 18.54 -30.07 -1.22
C TYR A 67 18.08 -30.30 -1.28
#